data_45df9b4715de746fbfd6f3b57011e8e2
#
_entry.id   45df9b4715de746fbfd6f3b57011e8e2
#
_cell.length_a   1.000
_cell.length_b   1.000
_cell.length_c   1.000
_cell.angle_alpha   90.00
_cell.angle_beta   90.00
_cell.angle_gamma   90.00
#
_symmetry.space_group_name_H-M   'P 1'
#
loop_
_entity.id
_entity.type
_entity.pdbx_description
1 polymer ?
#
loop_
_entity_poly.entity_id
_entity_poly.type
_entity_poly.pdbx_seq_one_letter_code
_entity_poly.pdbx_strand_id
1 'polypeptide(L)'
;MTYPVVPVKLCGHLKGAIPGKLSADKLRPTIGGTLHHCAADAWEAMVDAAQKAGIKLTPTSSGDTYRTLESQTKAFFLRYQLEDTGNPDTRTFEGKKWYLKKGQACLATPGKSQHNLGIAVDVATASGPRLKWMLENEHLFGFSHEVQSEPWHIRYTQGNNVPPAVVAYLATKAV
;
A
#
# COMPACT_ATOMS: atom_id res chain seq x y z
N MET A 1 4.53 -9.18 17.64
CA MET A 1 3.07 -9.05 17.41
C MET A 1 2.83 -9.55 16.00
N THR A 2 1.86 -10.44 15.79
CA THR A 2 1.53 -10.99 14.47
C THR A 2 0.35 -10.22 13.92
N TYR A 3 0.48 -9.65 12.71
CA TYR A 3 -0.61 -8.95 12.04
C TYR A 3 -1.58 -9.94 11.39
N PRO A 4 -2.89 -9.70 11.47
CA PRO A 4 -3.85 -10.46 10.68
C PRO A 4 -3.65 -10.10 9.19
N VAL A 5 -3.43 -11.13 8.36
CA VAL A 5 -3.26 -10.96 6.92
C VAL A 5 -4.51 -11.42 6.20
N VAL A 6 -5.17 -10.52 5.49
CA VAL A 6 -6.37 -10.81 4.71
C VAL A 6 -6.01 -10.92 3.23
N PRO A 7 -6.44 -11.95 2.51
CA PRO A 7 -6.21 -12.06 1.07
C PRO A 7 -6.83 -10.88 0.31
N VAL A 8 -6.10 -10.37 -0.68
CA VAL A 8 -6.60 -9.29 -1.53
C VAL A 8 -7.63 -9.80 -2.53
N LYS A 9 -8.81 -9.20 -2.53
CA LYS A 9 -9.77 -9.27 -3.63
C LYS A 9 -9.54 -8.05 -4.51
N LEU A 10 -9.18 -8.26 -5.78
CA LEU A 10 -8.98 -7.15 -6.70
C LEU A 10 -10.32 -6.56 -7.15
N CYS A 11 -10.35 -5.23 -7.25
CA CYS A 11 -11.44 -4.52 -7.90
C CYS A 11 -11.53 -4.94 -9.38
N GLY A 12 -12.75 -5.06 -9.90
CA GLY A 12 -12.98 -5.42 -11.29
C GLY A 12 -12.25 -4.54 -12.30
N HIS A 13 -12.08 -3.24 -11.97
CA HIS A 13 -11.33 -2.28 -12.79
C HIS A 13 -9.83 -2.59 -12.91
N LEU A 14 -9.28 -3.40 -12.02
CA LEU A 14 -7.86 -3.81 -12.04
C LEU A 14 -7.64 -5.13 -12.79
N LYS A 15 -8.71 -5.82 -13.21
CA LYS A 15 -8.59 -7.03 -14.03
C LYS A 15 -7.93 -6.69 -15.37
N GLY A 16 -6.84 -7.39 -15.68
CA GLY A 16 -6.07 -7.17 -16.93
C GLY A 16 -5.22 -5.89 -16.93
N ALA A 17 -5.23 -5.09 -15.86
CA ALA A 17 -4.35 -3.94 -15.76
C ALA A 17 -2.90 -4.37 -15.55
N ILE A 18 -1.97 -3.63 -16.14
CA ILE A 18 -0.54 -3.85 -15.95
C ILE A 18 -0.09 -3.12 -14.68
N PRO A 19 0.41 -3.82 -13.66
CA PRO A 19 0.87 -3.19 -12.44
C PRO A 19 1.95 -2.13 -12.71
N GLY A 20 1.77 -0.94 -12.15
CA GLY A 20 2.67 0.19 -12.35
C GLY A 20 2.48 0.97 -13.65
N LYS A 21 1.52 0.54 -14.50
CA LYS A 21 1.12 1.22 -15.74
C LYS A 21 -0.40 1.42 -15.79
N LEU A 22 -0.99 1.79 -14.66
CA LEU A 22 -2.42 2.06 -14.59
C LEU A 22 -2.76 3.33 -15.37
N SER A 23 -3.86 3.27 -16.13
CA SER A 23 -4.40 4.44 -16.82
C SER A 23 -4.99 5.46 -15.83
N ALA A 24 -5.01 6.72 -16.22
CA ALA A 24 -5.43 7.83 -15.36
C ALA A 24 -6.88 7.69 -14.85
N ASP A 25 -7.77 7.07 -15.63
CA ASP A 25 -9.16 6.82 -15.24
C ASP A 25 -9.30 5.85 -14.06
N LYS A 26 -8.28 5.03 -13.79
CA LYS A 26 -8.25 4.10 -12.65
C LYS A 26 -7.71 4.72 -11.37
N LEU A 27 -7.06 5.87 -11.49
CA LEU A 27 -6.35 6.52 -10.40
C LEU A 27 -7.06 7.81 -9.98
N ARG A 28 -7.00 8.11 -8.69
CA ARG A 28 -7.54 9.34 -8.13
C ARG A 28 -6.54 9.95 -7.14
N PRO A 29 -6.27 11.26 -7.20
CA PRO A 29 -5.58 11.98 -6.13
C PRO A 29 -6.30 11.78 -4.80
N THR A 30 -5.54 11.61 -3.74
CA THR A 30 -6.06 11.41 -2.39
C THR A 30 -5.11 11.98 -1.35
N ILE A 31 -5.37 11.77 -0.08
CA ILE A 31 -4.53 12.30 1.00
C ILE A 31 -3.12 11.71 0.91
N GLY A 32 -2.16 12.58 0.63
CA GLY A 32 -0.74 12.26 0.59
C GLY A 32 -0.24 11.59 -0.68
N GLY A 33 -1.08 11.40 -1.71
CA GLY A 33 -0.64 10.80 -2.97
C GLY A 33 -1.77 10.48 -3.93
N THR A 34 -1.65 9.33 -4.61
CA THR A 34 -2.62 8.86 -5.60
C THR A 34 -2.88 7.36 -5.35
N LEU A 35 -4.13 6.94 -5.42
CA LEU A 35 -4.52 5.53 -5.31
C LEU A 35 -5.52 5.16 -6.41
N HIS A 36 -5.72 3.84 -6.60
CA HIS A 36 -6.89 3.34 -7.29
C HIS A 36 -8.15 3.85 -6.59
N HIS A 37 -9.16 4.29 -7.33
CA HIS A 37 -10.31 5.03 -6.77
C HIS A 37 -11.02 4.29 -5.62
N CYS A 38 -11.19 2.95 -5.67
CA CYS A 38 -11.79 2.21 -4.55
C CYS A 38 -10.92 2.28 -3.28
N ALA A 39 -9.61 2.14 -3.42
CA ALA A 39 -8.68 2.27 -2.30
C ALA A 39 -8.57 3.72 -1.80
N ALA A 40 -8.69 4.70 -2.70
CA ALA A 40 -8.69 6.12 -2.33
C ALA A 40 -9.88 6.48 -1.43
N ASP A 41 -11.09 6.02 -1.79
CA ASP A 41 -12.29 6.23 -0.97
C ASP A 41 -12.13 5.62 0.43
N ALA A 42 -11.62 4.39 0.48
CA ALA A 42 -11.37 3.68 1.73
C ALA A 42 -10.29 4.37 2.58
N TRP A 43 -9.21 4.84 1.94
CA TRP A 43 -8.14 5.57 2.62
C TRP A 43 -8.62 6.88 3.23
N GLU A 44 -9.36 7.67 2.48
CA GLU A 44 -9.93 8.93 2.98
C GLU A 44 -10.89 8.71 4.15
N ALA A 45 -11.74 7.67 4.08
CA ALA A 45 -12.63 7.30 5.18
C ALA A 45 -11.84 6.90 6.43
N MET A 46 -10.77 6.12 6.26
CA MET A 46 -9.90 5.68 7.36
C MET A 46 -9.17 6.87 8.00
N VAL A 47 -8.64 7.80 7.18
CA VAL A 47 -7.96 9.01 7.67
C VAL A 47 -8.92 9.91 8.45
N ASP A 48 -10.15 10.12 7.95
CA ASP A 48 -11.19 10.91 8.62
C ASP A 48 -11.54 10.30 10.00
N ALA A 49 -11.73 9.00 10.06
CA ALA A 49 -12.03 8.30 11.31
C ALA A 49 -10.86 8.38 12.31
N ALA A 50 -9.64 8.20 11.84
CA ALA A 50 -8.43 8.34 12.66
C ALA A 50 -8.30 9.76 13.23
N GLN A 51 -8.53 10.77 12.38
CA GLN A 51 -8.48 12.17 12.81
C GLN A 51 -9.53 12.49 13.90
N LYS A 52 -10.74 11.95 13.79
CA LYS A 52 -11.78 12.06 14.84
C LYS A 52 -11.37 11.38 16.15
N ALA A 53 -10.51 10.36 16.07
CA ALA A 53 -9.91 9.70 17.23
C ALA A 53 -8.61 10.37 17.72
N GLY A 54 -8.21 11.51 17.17
CA GLY A 54 -6.98 12.21 17.52
C GLY A 54 -5.71 11.59 16.94
N ILE A 55 -5.84 10.68 15.96
CA ILE A 55 -4.72 9.99 15.30
C ILE A 55 -4.53 10.55 13.88
N LYS A 56 -3.34 11.07 13.60
CA LYS A 56 -3.01 11.54 12.25
C LYS A 56 -2.46 10.38 11.41
N LEU A 57 -3.10 10.08 10.28
CA LEU A 57 -2.60 9.17 9.26
C LEU A 57 -2.20 9.94 8.02
N THR A 58 -1.03 9.66 7.49
CA THR A 58 -0.52 10.20 6.23
C THR A 58 0.49 9.21 5.64
N PRO A 59 0.62 9.09 4.32
CA PRO A 59 1.71 8.34 3.73
C PRO A 59 3.07 8.97 4.07
N THR A 60 4.13 8.18 4.07
CA THR A 60 5.50 8.67 4.27
C THR A 60 5.92 9.62 3.14
N SER A 61 5.55 9.29 1.91
CA SER A 61 5.71 10.15 0.72
C SER A 61 4.61 9.83 -0.30
N SER A 62 4.50 10.63 -1.36
CA SER A 62 3.56 10.37 -2.46
C SER A 62 3.85 9.05 -3.19
N GLY A 63 5.12 8.63 -3.26
CA GLY A 63 5.55 7.34 -3.81
C GLY A 63 5.19 6.13 -2.95
N ASP A 64 4.74 6.35 -1.72
CA ASP A 64 4.26 5.33 -0.79
C ASP A 64 2.73 5.12 -0.86
N THR A 65 2.14 5.55 -1.96
CA THR A 65 0.78 5.24 -2.44
C THR A 65 0.89 4.51 -3.78
N TYR A 66 0.27 4.98 -4.87
CA TYR A 66 0.52 4.41 -6.19
C TYR A 66 1.96 4.68 -6.63
N ARG A 67 2.61 3.63 -7.09
CA ARG A 67 3.99 3.70 -7.61
C ARG A 67 4.02 3.18 -9.04
N THR A 68 4.54 3.99 -9.96
CA THR A 68 4.73 3.57 -11.35
C THR A 68 5.76 2.45 -11.46
N LEU A 69 5.69 1.65 -12.52
CA LEU A 69 6.67 0.61 -12.80
C LEU A 69 8.09 1.19 -12.91
N GLU A 70 8.22 2.37 -13.53
CA GLU A 70 9.51 3.08 -13.64
C GLU A 70 10.08 3.43 -12.26
N SER A 71 9.27 4.02 -11.37
CA SER A 71 9.71 4.38 -10.01
C SER A 71 10.06 3.14 -9.19
N GLN A 72 9.27 2.06 -9.31
CA GLN A 72 9.56 0.79 -8.64
C GLN A 72 10.89 0.19 -9.14
N THR A 73 11.14 0.23 -10.45
CA THR A 73 12.36 -0.28 -11.07
C THR A 73 13.58 0.50 -10.60
N LYS A 74 13.50 1.83 -10.58
CA LYS A 74 14.58 2.68 -10.04
C LYS A 74 14.86 2.37 -8.57
N ALA A 75 13.83 2.26 -7.74
CA ALA A 75 13.97 1.93 -6.33
C ALA A 75 14.57 0.53 -6.13
N PHE A 76 14.21 -0.43 -6.98
CA PHE A 76 14.74 -1.78 -6.93
C PHE A 76 16.25 -1.78 -7.18
N PHE A 77 16.74 -1.16 -8.23
CA PHE A 77 18.18 -1.10 -8.54
C PHE A 77 18.99 -0.26 -7.54
N LEU A 78 18.36 0.67 -6.82
CA LEU A 78 19.01 1.36 -5.72
C LEU A 78 19.25 0.42 -4.51
N ARG A 79 18.37 -0.53 -4.27
CA ARG A 79 18.36 -1.40 -3.09
C ARG A 79 18.99 -2.78 -3.31
N TYR A 80 18.96 -3.29 -4.53
CA TYR A 80 19.46 -4.61 -4.89
C TYR A 80 20.64 -4.54 -5.85
N GLN A 81 21.49 -5.56 -5.84
CA GLN A 81 22.64 -5.71 -6.73
C GLN A 81 22.85 -7.18 -7.10
N LEU A 82 23.65 -7.42 -8.14
CA LEU A 82 23.92 -8.79 -8.63
C LEU A 82 24.97 -9.52 -7.80
N GLU A 83 25.94 -8.76 -7.23
CA GLU A 83 26.96 -9.36 -6.37
C GLU A 83 26.34 -9.82 -5.06
N ASP A 84 26.77 -11.00 -4.59
CA ASP A 84 26.30 -11.56 -3.33
C ASP A 84 26.74 -10.68 -2.15
N THR A 85 25.76 -10.19 -1.40
CA THR A 85 25.98 -9.36 -0.20
C THR A 85 26.03 -10.17 1.09
N GLY A 86 25.79 -11.49 1.02
CA GLY A 86 25.55 -12.33 2.18
C GLY A 86 24.18 -12.10 2.85
N ASN A 87 23.35 -11.22 2.30
CA ASN A 87 22.02 -10.97 2.81
C ASN A 87 21.06 -12.10 2.35
N PRO A 88 20.29 -12.73 3.27
CA PRO A 88 19.34 -13.78 2.90
C PRO A 88 18.15 -13.24 2.06
N ASP A 89 17.87 -11.94 2.12
CA ASP A 89 16.84 -11.33 1.27
C ASP A 89 17.33 -11.21 -0.17
N THR A 90 16.74 -12.01 -1.03
CA THR A 90 17.05 -12.05 -2.45
C THR A 90 15.78 -11.96 -3.29
N ARG A 91 15.92 -11.50 -4.53
CA ARG A 91 14.84 -11.44 -5.51
C ARG A 91 15.31 -12.04 -6.84
N THR A 92 14.39 -12.68 -7.55
CA THR A 92 14.60 -13.04 -8.96
C THR A 92 13.90 -12.01 -9.83
N PHE A 93 14.67 -11.34 -10.68
CA PHE A 93 14.16 -10.35 -11.62
C PHE A 93 14.95 -10.42 -12.93
N GLU A 94 14.25 -10.43 -14.06
CA GLU A 94 14.83 -10.60 -15.41
C GLU A 94 15.76 -11.82 -15.52
N GLY A 95 15.33 -12.94 -14.91
CA GLY A 95 16.08 -14.20 -14.93
C GLY A 95 17.37 -14.20 -14.12
N LYS A 96 17.66 -13.15 -13.36
CA LYS A 96 18.84 -13.02 -12.51
C LYS A 96 18.46 -12.98 -11.05
N LYS A 97 19.38 -13.45 -10.18
CA LYS A 97 19.26 -13.34 -8.74
C LYS A 97 19.89 -12.01 -8.28
N TRP A 98 19.12 -11.26 -7.51
CA TRP A 98 19.51 -9.95 -6.96
C TRP A 98 19.57 -10.06 -5.43
N TYR A 99 20.55 -9.44 -4.83
CA TYR A 99 20.81 -9.45 -3.40
C TYR A 99 20.55 -8.08 -2.81
N LEU A 100 19.86 -8.03 -1.66
CA LEU A 100 19.60 -6.79 -0.95
C LEU A 100 20.92 -6.18 -0.45
N LYS A 101 21.17 -4.93 -0.76
CA LYS A 101 22.33 -4.18 -0.26
C LYS A 101 22.22 -3.97 1.24
N LYS A 102 23.37 -3.93 1.92
CA LYS A 102 23.43 -3.71 3.36
C LYS A 102 22.76 -2.39 3.73
N GLY A 103 21.93 -2.43 4.78
CA GLY A 103 21.25 -1.23 5.31
C GLY A 103 20.03 -0.76 4.49
N GLN A 104 19.66 -1.48 3.44
CA GLN A 104 18.45 -1.18 2.67
C GLN A 104 17.25 -1.96 3.20
N ALA A 105 16.06 -1.35 3.11
CA ALA A 105 14.81 -2.06 3.33
C ALA A 105 14.45 -2.91 2.09
N CYS A 106 13.85 -4.07 2.34
CA CYS A 106 13.40 -4.95 1.25
C CYS A 106 12.34 -4.26 0.37
N LEU A 107 12.27 -4.71 -0.88
CA LEU A 107 11.33 -4.20 -1.87
C LEU A 107 10.87 -5.37 -2.75
N ALA A 108 9.60 -5.33 -3.17
CA ALA A 108 9.09 -6.25 -4.18
C ALA A 108 9.76 -5.99 -5.53
N THR A 109 9.91 -7.04 -6.34
CA THR A 109 10.36 -6.90 -7.73
C THR A 109 9.42 -5.98 -8.52
N PRO A 110 9.93 -5.26 -9.53
CA PRO A 110 9.09 -4.40 -10.38
C PRO A 110 7.87 -5.14 -10.93
N GLY A 111 6.71 -4.55 -10.81
CA GLY A 111 5.43 -5.13 -11.25
C GLY A 111 4.80 -6.14 -10.27
N LYS A 112 5.43 -6.42 -9.13
CA LYS A 112 4.90 -7.34 -8.09
C LYS A 112 4.46 -6.64 -6.81
N SER A 113 4.68 -5.33 -6.72
CA SER A 113 4.27 -4.54 -5.56
C SER A 113 2.78 -4.21 -5.59
N GLN A 114 2.12 -4.24 -4.43
CA GLN A 114 0.74 -3.76 -4.28
C GLN A 114 0.62 -2.24 -4.53
N HIS A 115 1.70 -1.49 -4.33
CA HIS A 115 1.79 -0.09 -4.75
C HIS A 115 1.64 0.09 -6.26
N ASN A 116 2.08 -0.87 -7.06
CA ASN A 116 1.91 -0.85 -8.52
C ASN A 116 0.44 -1.03 -8.96
N LEU A 117 -0.42 -1.53 -8.08
CA LEU A 117 -1.86 -1.63 -8.29
C LEU A 117 -2.64 -0.44 -7.71
N GLY A 118 -1.97 0.49 -7.03
CA GLY A 118 -2.60 1.63 -6.38
C GLY A 118 -3.48 1.26 -5.19
N ILE A 119 -3.24 0.11 -4.55
CA ILE A 119 -4.05 -0.37 -3.42
C ILE A 119 -3.29 -0.39 -2.09
N ALA A 120 -2.02 -0.02 -2.09
CA ALA A 120 -1.17 -0.01 -0.88
C ALA A 120 -0.82 1.40 -0.43
N VAL A 121 -0.65 1.56 0.88
CA VAL A 121 -0.18 2.77 1.53
C VAL A 121 0.88 2.41 2.57
N ASP A 122 2.00 3.10 2.55
CA ASP A 122 3.00 3.05 3.62
C ASP A 122 2.80 4.25 4.55
N VAL A 123 2.25 3.98 5.73
CA VAL A 123 1.85 5.02 6.71
C VAL A 123 3.06 5.54 7.47
N ALA A 124 3.24 6.86 7.47
CA ALA A 124 4.33 7.51 8.20
C ALA A 124 4.25 7.25 9.71
N THR A 125 5.40 6.93 10.31
CA THR A 125 5.55 6.73 11.75
C THR A 125 4.50 5.75 12.32
N ALA A 126 4.34 4.59 11.66
CA ALA A 126 3.41 3.54 12.09
C ALA A 126 3.97 2.80 13.32
N SER A 127 3.84 3.44 14.49
CA SER A 127 4.31 2.93 15.78
C SER A 127 3.43 3.46 16.90
N GLY A 128 3.56 2.87 18.11
CA GLY A 128 2.85 3.32 19.31
C GLY A 128 1.33 3.44 19.10
N PRO A 129 0.72 4.55 19.58
CA PRO A 129 -0.74 4.74 19.48
C PRO A 129 -1.28 4.69 18.04
N ARG A 130 -0.51 5.16 17.05
CA ARG A 130 -0.90 5.13 15.64
C ARG A 130 -1.01 3.71 15.11
N LEU A 131 0.01 2.89 15.31
CA LEU A 131 -0.02 1.48 14.91
C LEU A 131 -1.13 0.72 15.64
N LYS A 132 -1.30 0.96 16.94
CA LYS A 132 -2.38 0.36 17.72
C LYS A 132 -3.74 0.68 17.10
N TRP A 133 -4.01 1.96 16.81
CA TRP A 133 -5.26 2.39 16.19
C TRP A 133 -5.46 1.74 14.81
N MET A 134 -4.42 1.66 13.98
CA MET A 134 -4.48 1.00 12.67
C MET A 134 -4.91 -0.46 12.82
N LEU A 135 -4.25 -1.23 13.67
CA LEU A 135 -4.54 -2.65 13.90
C LEU A 135 -5.95 -2.90 14.43
N GLU A 136 -6.47 -1.98 15.24
CA GLU A 136 -7.83 -2.07 15.79
C GLU A 136 -8.92 -1.69 14.78
N ASN A 137 -8.62 -0.85 13.78
CA ASN A 137 -9.65 -0.21 12.95
C ASN A 137 -9.51 -0.43 11.45
N GLU A 138 -8.33 -0.76 10.92
CA GLU A 138 -8.08 -0.82 9.47
C GLU A 138 -9.04 -1.76 8.72
N HIS A 139 -9.43 -2.87 9.35
CA HIS A 139 -10.35 -3.84 8.78
C HIS A 139 -11.74 -3.27 8.49
N LEU A 140 -12.18 -2.26 9.26
CA LEU A 140 -13.46 -1.57 9.05
C LEU A 140 -13.50 -0.80 7.74
N PHE A 141 -12.34 -0.40 7.25
CA PHE A 141 -12.15 0.35 5.99
C PHE A 141 -11.62 -0.54 4.86
N GLY A 142 -11.50 -1.84 5.09
CA GLY A 142 -11.04 -2.82 4.11
C GLY A 142 -9.54 -2.87 3.91
N PHE A 143 -8.75 -2.29 4.81
CA PHE A 143 -7.29 -2.43 4.83
C PHE A 143 -6.83 -3.59 5.70
N SER A 144 -5.65 -4.09 5.42
CA SER A 144 -4.97 -5.10 6.21
C SER A 144 -3.47 -4.98 6.02
N HIS A 145 -2.71 -5.19 7.08
CA HIS A 145 -1.27 -5.43 7.00
C HIS A 145 -0.98 -6.66 6.13
N GLU A 146 0.23 -6.74 5.59
CA GLU A 146 0.68 -7.84 4.72
C GLU A 146 1.99 -8.44 5.22
N VAL A 147 2.98 -7.59 5.50
CA VAL A 147 4.34 -7.98 5.83
C VAL A 147 4.58 -7.80 7.32
N GLN A 148 4.93 -8.87 8.04
CA GLN A 148 5.09 -8.84 9.49
C GLN A 148 6.18 -7.88 9.99
N SER A 149 7.21 -7.65 9.16
CA SER A 149 8.31 -6.71 9.47
C SER A 149 8.03 -5.27 9.04
N GLU A 150 6.88 -4.98 8.44
CA GLU A 150 6.54 -3.67 7.87
C GLU A 150 5.26 -3.12 8.52
N PRO A 151 5.34 -2.56 9.74
CA PRO A 151 4.17 -2.01 10.44
C PRO A 151 3.52 -0.83 9.73
N TRP A 152 4.21 -0.23 8.78
CA TRP A 152 3.70 0.87 7.96
C TRP A 152 2.89 0.42 6.75
N HIS A 153 3.12 -0.82 6.25
CA HIS A 153 2.57 -1.29 4.97
C HIS A 153 1.19 -1.92 5.14
N ILE A 154 0.19 -1.24 4.60
CA ILE A 154 -1.20 -1.74 4.54
C ILE A 154 -1.69 -1.73 3.09
N ARG A 155 -2.64 -2.61 2.78
CA ARG A 155 -3.28 -2.64 1.46
C ARG A 155 -4.78 -2.89 1.54
N TYR A 156 -5.49 -2.31 0.58
CA TYR A 156 -6.93 -2.48 0.43
C TYR A 156 -7.25 -3.87 -0.13
N THR A 157 -8.16 -4.58 0.52
CA THR A 157 -8.39 -6.02 0.28
C THR A 157 -9.79 -6.35 -0.24
N GLN A 158 -10.72 -5.38 -0.29
CA GLN A 158 -12.13 -5.67 -0.48
C GLN A 158 -12.62 -5.57 -1.93
N GLY A 159 -11.78 -5.11 -2.85
CA GLY A 159 -12.14 -4.99 -4.27
C GLY A 159 -13.37 -4.10 -4.47
N ASN A 160 -14.42 -4.64 -5.09
CA ASN A 160 -15.70 -3.92 -5.31
C ASN A 160 -16.63 -3.97 -4.08
N ASN A 161 -16.31 -4.73 -3.05
CA ASN A 161 -17.13 -4.83 -1.84
C ASN A 161 -16.79 -3.68 -0.90
N VAL A 162 -17.37 -2.51 -1.15
CA VAL A 162 -17.11 -1.30 -0.34
C VAL A 162 -17.54 -1.54 1.10
N PRO A 163 -16.64 -1.40 2.09
CA PRO A 163 -16.99 -1.58 3.50
C PRO A 163 -18.07 -0.59 3.97
N PRO A 164 -18.95 -0.99 4.91
CA PRO A 164 -20.01 -0.10 5.41
C PRO A 164 -19.52 1.23 5.96
N ALA A 165 -18.36 1.25 6.63
CA ALA A 165 -17.77 2.50 7.15
C ALA A 165 -17.36 3.47 6.02
N VAL A 166 -16.90 2.92 4.89
CA VAL A 166 -16.57 3.73 3.70
C VAL A 166 -17.84 4.25 3.04
N VAL A 167 -18.88 3.44 2.92
CA VAL A 167 -20.18 3.85 2.39
C VAL A 167 -20.75 5.01 3.23
N ALA A 168 -20.70 4.89 4.56
CA ALA A 168 -21.16 5.93 5.48
C ALA A 168 -20.37 7.24 5.30
N TYR A 169 -19.04 7.14 5.17
CA TYR A 169 -18.18 8.31 4.90
C TYR A 169 -18.54 9.00 3.59
N LEU A 170 -18.70 8.25 2.50
CA LEU A 170 -19.04 8.79 1.18
C LEU A 170 -20.40 9.49 1.20
N ALA A 171 -21.38 8.97 1.94
CA ALA A 171 -22.69 9.61 2.12
C ALA A 171 -22.57 11.00 2.76
N THR A 172 -21.60 11.23 3.63
CA THR A 172 -21.36 12.57 4.22
C THR A 172 -20.77 13.59 3.24
N LYS A 173 -20.18 13.11 2.13
CA LYS A 173 -19.57 13.96 1.08
C LYS A 173 -20.54 14.32 -0.05
N ALA A 174 -21.64 13.62 -0.15
CA ALA A 174 -22.66 13.81 -1.21
C ALA A 174 -23.68 14.92 -0.89
N VAL A 175 -23.50 15.68 0.24
CA VAL A 175 -24.38 16.76 0.70
C VAL A 175 -23.76 18.12 0.40
#